data_3edcb7ab6eb386c6dca3963da443c742
#
_entry.id   3edcb7ab6eb386c6dca3963da443c742
#
_cell.length_a   1.000
_cell.length_b   1.000
_cell.length_c   1.000
_cell.angle_alpha   90.00
_cell.angle_beta   90.00
_cell.angle_gamma   90.00
#
_symmetry.space_group_name_H-M   'P 1'
#
loop_
_entity.id
_entity.type
_entity.pdbx_description
1 polymer ?
#
loop_
_entity_poly.entity_id
_entity_poly.type
_entity_poly.pdbx_seq_one_letter_code
_entity_poly.pdbx_strand_id
1 'polypeptide(L)'
;MAIHVLEEAQRCLNCKVPQCQKGCPIHTPIPKVIRMMLDGKLDEAGWTLFENNPLTTVCSLVCNHENQCEGHCVLGRKGAPVHFSTIENYISSTYSNKMVKGPAKSNGIRVAIVGSGPAGLTIAVILARKGYQVTIFEGKDKIGGVLRYGIPAFRLPKSVLDDFEYHHLVLKDIKVRPNTTIGGAITIEDLFRDGYKAIFLGTGVWQPNTLHIKGETLGNVHFGINYLNNPDSYRLGERINVIGAGNAAMDVARTAVRKGVRQVTCFSLTKKVAASKHEFDYAVLEGVEFVYNKRPVEIVDEGVIMEDVIEQEDGTLEAVPDSAKLYPADSTIISISQGPKSVLVKSTEGLKANPRGLLIADEYGRTTRPGIFASGDVVAGARTVVEAVAHSKKVAEAMDAYMQGREIVEENAD
;
A
#
# COMPACT_ATOMS: atom_id res chain seq x y z
N MET A 1 8.62 1.25 27.09
CA MET A 1 9.48 2.44 27.32
C MET A 1 9.20 3.42 26.19
N ALA A 2 8.74 4.63 26.48
CA ALA A 2 8.62 5.68 25.47
C ALA A 2 10.04 6.07 25.05
N ILE A 3 10.39 5.82 23.79
CA ILE A 3 11.67 6.25 23.23
C ILE A 3 11.60 7.78 23.17
N HIS A 4 12.54 8.45 23.85
CA HIS A 4 12.63 9.90 23.74
C HIS A 4 13.15 10.25 22.34
N VAL A 5 12.34 10.87 21.52
CA VAL A 5 12.64 11.09 20.08
C VAL A 5 13.93 11.85 19.84
N LEU A 6 14.26 12.80 20.74
CA LEU A 6 15.52 13.56 20.65
C LEU A 6 16.74 12.66 20.94
N GLU A 7 16.66 11.79 21.95
CA GLU A 7 17.73 10.83 22.27
C GLU A 7 17.94 9.87 21.09
N GLU A 8 16.85 9.41 20.48
CA GLU A 8 16.91 8.56 19.30
C GLU A 8 17.56 9.27 18.11
N ALA A 9 17.21 10.53 17.88
CA ALA A 9 17.80 11.37 16.83
C ALA A 9 19.30 11.60 17.05
N GLN A 10 19.75 11.79 18.31
CA GLN A 10 21.17 11.98 18.68
C GLN A 10 22.03 10.74 18.39
N ARG A 11 21.44 9.55 18.31
CA ARG A 11 22.17 8.32 17.94
C ARG A 11 22.66 8.34 16.49
N CYS A 12 22.08 9.18 15.62
CA CYS A 12 22.42 9.22 14.20
C CYS A 12 23.86 9.72 13.98
N LEU A 13 24.68 8.90 13.32
CA LEU A 13 26.10 9.20 13.05
C LEU A 13 26.30 10.22 11.93
N ASN A 14 25.24 10.73 11.28
CA ASN A 14 25.32 11.64 10.14
C ASN A 14 26.31 11.16 9.04
N CYS A 15 26.13 9.92 8.59
CA CYS A 15 27.03 9.24 7.65
C CYS A 15 27.21 10.03 6.34
N LYS A 16 28.45 10.12 5.83
CA LYS A 16 28.73 10.74 4.51
C LYS A 16 28.07 9.97 3.36
N VAL A 17 27.97 8.64 3.48
CA VAL A 17 27.27 7.76 2.53
C VAL A 17 26.19 7.00 3.30
N PRO A 18 24.99 7.60 3.47
CA PRO A 18 23.95 7.08 4.33
C PRO A 18 23.28 5.84 3.72
N GLN A 19 23.56 4.65 4.26
CA GLN A 19 22.97 3.42 3.78
C GLN A 19 21.44 3.37 4.02
N CYS A 20 20.96 3.99 5.12
CA CYS A 20 19.55 4.14 5.40
C CYS A 20 18.80 4.90 4.28
N GLN A 21 19.41 5.94 3.71
CA GLN A 21 18.84 6.66 2.56
C GLN A 21 18.82 5.79 1.31
N LYS A 22 19.88 5.00 1.06
CA LYS A 22 19.93 4.06 -0.06
C LYS A 22 18.90 2.93 0.06
N GLY A 23 18.63 2.46 1.28
CA GLY A 23 17.62 1.45 1.57
C GLY A 23 16.18 1.98 1.52
N CYS A 24 15.98 3.29 1.43
CA CYS A 24 14.66 3.89 1.28
C CYS A 24 14.28 3.99 -0.21
N PRO A 25 13.14 3.42 -0.67
CA PRO A 25 12.75 3.44 -2.08
C PRO A 25 12.60 4.85 -2.69
N ILE A 26 12.37 5.87 -1.86
CA ILE A 26 12.28 7.28 -2.28
C ILE A 26 13.51 8.10 -1.87
N HIS A 27 14.56 7.44 -1.40
CA HIS A 27 15.82 8.07 -1.02
C HIS A 27 15.66 9.25 -0.04
N THR A 28 14.77 9.08 0.98
CA THR A 28 14.53 10.11 2.01
C THR A 28 15.87 10.59 2.59
N PRO A 29 16.14 11.90 2.63
CA PRO A 29 17.42 12.45 3.09
C PRO A 29 17.54 12.38 4.62
N ILE A 30 17.53 11.15 5.17
CA ILE A 30 17.37 10.83 6.60
C ILE A 30 18.37 11.57 7.49
N PRO A 31 19.71 11.54 7.25
CA PRO A 31 20.62 12.25 8.12
C PRO A 31 20.40 13.77 8.10
N LYS A 32 20.05 14.34 6.94
CA LYS A 32 19.74 15.76 6.79
C LYS A 32 18.53 16.17 7.62
N VAL A 33 17.45 15.40 7.54
CA VAL A 33 16.21 15.65 8.29
C VAL A 33 16.44 15.52 9.80
N ILE A 34 17.18 14.51 10.24
CA ILE A 34 17.55 14.34 11.65
C ILE A 34 18.37 15.53 12.14
N ARG A 35 19.35 15.99 11.35
CA ARG A 35 20.18 17.16 11.71
C ARG A 35 19.32 18.43 11.82
N MET A 36 18.43 18.67 10.85
CA MET A 36 17.50 19.81 10.91
C MET A 36 16.68 19.79 12.20
N MET A 37 16.17 18.62 12.61
CA MET A 37 15.43 18.46 13.86
C MET A 37 16.30 18.79 15.09
N LEU A 38 17.53 18.28 15.16
CA LEU A 38 18.47 18.53 16.26
C LEU A 38 18.89 20.01 16.34
N ASP A 39 18.95 20.70 15.20
CA ASP A 39 19.26 22.14 15.10
C ASP A 39 18.01 23.03 15.38
N GLY A 40 16.86 22.45 15.78
CA GLY A 40 15.62 23.16 16.07
C GLY A 40 14.84 23.63 14.84
N LYS A 41 15.23 23.19 13.63
CA LYS A 41 14.62 23.56 12.34
C LYS A 41 13.51 22.59 11.94
N LEU A 42 12.52 22.39 12.82
CA LEU A 42 11.48 21.38 12.65
C LEU A 42 10.58 21.63 11.43
N ASP A 43 10.26 22.90 11.16
CA ASP A 43 9.41 23.26 10.01
C ASP A 43 10.13 22.96 8.67
N GLU A 44 11.47 23.20 8.60
CA GLU A 44 12.28 22.85 7.44
C GLU A 44 12.41 21.31 7.28
N ALA A 45 12.58 20.59 8.38
CA ALA A 45 12.63 19.13 8.39
C ALA A 45 11.31 18.53 7.87
N GLY A 46 10.17 19.02 8.39
CA GLY A 46 8.86 18.60 7.97
C GLY A 46 8.58 18.92 6.51
N TRP A 47 8.96 20.12 6.04
CA TRP A 47 8.84 20.46 4.63
C TRP A 47 9.69 19.53 3.73
N THR A 48 10.92 19.24 4.14
CA THR A 48 11.82 18.35 3.40
C THR A 48 11.22 16.94 3.28
N LEU A 49 10.62 16.42 4.35
CA LEU A 49 9.93 15.13 4.35
C LEU A 49 8.73 15.14 3.40
N PHE A 50 7.86 16.14 3.52
CA PHE A 50 6.65 16.25 2.70
C PHE A 50 6.97 16.45 1.21
N GLU A 51 7.96 17.27 0.89
CA GLU A 51 8.38 17.49 -0.49
C GLU A 51 8.94 16.22 -1.12
N ASN A 52 9.66 15.42 -0.34
CA ASN A 52 10.13 14.11 -0.79
C ASN A 52 9.00 13.08 -0.85
N ASN A 53 8.05 13.12 0.10
CA ASN A 53 6.96 12.15 0.22
C ASN A 53 5.67 12.82 0.74
N PRO A 54 4.67 13.08 -0.10
CA PRO A 54 3.41 13.61 0.38
C PRO A 54 2.71 12.73 1.44
N LEU A 55 3.02 11.43 1.46
CA LEU A 55 2.49 10.45 2.41
C LEU A 55 3.48 10.11 3.55
N THR A 56 4.40 11.01 3.90
CA THR A 56 5.44 10.76 4.91
C THR A 56 4.87 10.29 6.26
N THR A 57 3.77 10.91 6.75
CA THR A 57 3.11 10.47 7.98
C THR A 57 2.56 9.04 7.88
N VAL A 58 2.01 8.67 6.74
CA VAL A 58 1.54 7.29 6.49
C VAL A 58 2.73 6.33 6.47
N CYS A 59 3.78 6.68 5.71
CA CYS A 59 4.98 5.87 5.58
C CYS A 59 5.68 5.63 6.92
N SER A 60 5.74 6.62 7.80
CA SER A 60 6.31 6.47 9.15
C SER A 60 5.59 5.40 10.01
N LEU A 61 4.33 5.10 9.70
CA LEU A 61 3.52 4.11 10.43
C LEU A 61 3.48 2.73 9.78
N VAL A 62 3.57 2.65 8.43
CA VAL A 62 3.26 1.39 7.73
C VAL A 62 4.38 0.84 6.84
N CYS A 63 5.48 1.58 6.64
CA CYS A 63 6.63 1.06 5.91
C CYS A 63 7.24 -0.17 6.60
N ASN A 64 7.84 -1.04 5.80
CA ASN A 64 8.64 -2.15 6.32
C ASN A 64 10.06 -1.65 6.65
N HIS A 65 10.17 -0.83 7.71
CA HIS A 65 11.40 -0.13 8.08
C HIS A 65 12.59 -1.06 8.31
N GLU A 66 12.33 -2.28 8.84
CA GLU A 66 13.35 -3.30 9.12
C GLU A 66 14.03 -3.83 7.84
N ASN A 67 13.35 -3.79 6.70
CA ASN A 67 13.89 -4.19 5.39
C ASN A 67 14.26 -2.98 4.52
N GLN A 68 13.96 -1.78 4.98
CA GLN A 68 14.20 -0.52 4.26
C GLN A 68 15.21 0.35 5.02
N CYS A 69 14.82 1.57 5.41
CA CYS A 69 15.73 2.55 5.99
C CYS A 69 16.41 2.07 7.27
N GLU A 70 15.67 1.53 8.24
CA GLU A 70 16.23 1.09 9.53
C GLU A 70 17.09 -0.16 9.38
N GLY A 71 16.66 -1.13 8.55
CA GLY A 71 17.44 -2.33 8.25
C GLY A 71 18.78 -2.04 7.57
N HIS A 72 18.92 -0.88 6.93
CA HIS A 72 20.16 -0.44 6.30
C HIS A 72 20.98 0.51 7.19
N CYS A 73 20.52 0.83 8.41
CA CYS A 73 21.28 1.66 9.35
C CYS A 73 22.55 0.95 9.79
N VAL A 74 23.70 1.63 9.68
CA VAL A 74 25.00 1.03 10.04
C VAL A 74 25.12 0.66 11.50
N LEU A 75 24.37 1.31 12.40
CA LEU A 75 24.31 0.96 13.82
C LEU A 75 23.66 -0.41 14.06
N GLY A 76 22.74 -0.83 13.20
CA GLY A 76 22.09 -2.13 13.26
C GLY A 76 23.06 -3.32 13.14
N ARG A 77 24.27 -3.10 12.63
CA ARG A 77 25.31 -4.15 12.53
C ARG A 77 25.91 -4.56 13.89
N LYS A 78 25.85 -3.68 14.88
CA LYS A 78 26.47 -3.88 16.22
C LYS A 78 25.48 -3.67 17.36
N GLY A 79 24.22 -3.41 17.07
CA GLY A 79 23.19 -3.14 18.06
C GLY A 79 21.85 -2.79 17.39
N ALA A 80 21.08 -1.87 17.99
CA ALA A 80 19.83 -1.41 17.40
C ALA A 80 20.06 -0.30 16.36
N PRO A 81 19.37 -0.31 15.21
CA PRO A 81 19.39 0.79 14.27
C PRO A 81 18.83 2.08 14.90
N VAL A 82 18.99 3.22 14.24
CA VAL A 82 18.20 4.40 14.56
C VAL A 82 16.77 4.16 14.08
N HIS A 83 15.81 4.29 14.96
CA HIS A 83 14.38 4.14 14.65
C HIS A 83 13.86 5.41 13.96
N PHE A 84 14.18 5.53 12.68
CA PHE A 84 13.80 6.69 11.88
C PHE A 84 12.28 6.82 11.74
N SER A 85 11.54 5.73 11.73
CA SER A 85 10.08 5.72 11.75
C SER A 85 9.50 6.57 12.87
N THR A 86 10.05 6.47 14.07
CA THR A 86 9.62 7.27 15.23
C THR A 86 9.94 8.76 15.04
N ILE A 87 11.13 9.08 14.50
CA ILE A 87 11.55 10.47 14.23
C ILE A 87 10.69 11.06 13.10
N GLU A 88 10.50 10.33 12.01
CA GLU A 88 9.66 10.74 10.88
C GLU A 88 8.23 10.98 11.31
N ASN A 89 7.67 10.06 12.12
CA ASN A 89 6.32 10.22 12.67
C ASN A 89 6.18 11.48 13.52
N TYR A 90 7.12 11.72 14.42
CA TYR A 90 7.11 12.91 15.27
C TYR A 90 7.14 14.21 14.44
N ILE A 91 8.07 14.29 13.48
CA ILE A 91 8.20 15.47 12.63
C ILE A 91 6.93 15.67 11.78
N SER A 92 6.52 14.60 11.07
CA SER A 92 5.42 14.69 10.11
C SER A 92 4.06 14.90 10.79
N SER A 93 3.74 14.21 11.86
CA SER A 93 2.46 14.34 12.55
C SER A 93 2.33 15.66 13.32
N THR A 94 3.43 16.20 13.85
CA THR A 94 3.40 17.46 14.62
C THR A 94 3.43 18.69 13.72
N TYR A 95 4.12 18.62 12.58
CA TYR A 95 4.42 19.78 11.74
C TYR A 95 3.79 19.73 10.35
N SER A 96 3.17 18.61 9.94
CA SER A 96 2.53 18.49 8.63
C SER A 96 1.50 19.61 8.36
N ASN A 97 0.73 19.96 9.37
CA ASN A 97 -0.29 21.01 9.27
C ASN A 97 0.27 22.41 9.00
N LYS A 98 1.50 22.67 9.45
CA LYS A 98 2.21 23.95 9.22
C LYS A 98 2.80 24.04 7.81
N MET A 99 3.01 22.92 7.13
CA MET A 99 3.58 22.86 5.79
C MET A 99 2.59 23.19 4.69
N VAL A 100 1.32 23.38 5.03
CA VAL A 100 0.25 23.63 4.06
C VAL A 100 0.35 25.05 3.50
N LYS A 101 1.01 25.21 2.35
CA LYS A 101 0.89 26.40 1.53
C LYS A 101 -0.51 26.42 0.88
N GLY A 102 -1.09 27.59 0.66
CA GLY A 102 -2.35 27.74 -0.09
C GLY A 102 -2.32 27.06 -1.47
N PRO A 103 -3.44 26.99 -2.19
CA PRO A 103 -3.47 26.43 -3.54
C PRO A 103 -2.50 27.19 -4.45
N ALA A 104 -1.80 26.48 -5.33
CA ALA A 104 -0.98 27.12 -6.35
C ALA A 104 -1.87 27.89 -7.33
N LYS A 105 -1.31 28.92 -8.00
CA LYS A 105 -2.02 29.63 -9.06
C LYS A 105 -2.38 28.63 -10.17
N SER A 106 -3.65 28.56 -10.51
CA SER A 106 -4.13 27.63 -11.55
C SER A 106 -3.53 27.95 -12.91
N ASN A 107 -3.08 26.90 -13.60
CA ASN A 107 -2.65 26.96 -15.01
C ASN A 107 -3.80 26.66 -15.99
N GLY A 108 -5.03 26.46 -15.52
CA GLY A 108 -6.23 26.20 -16.31
C GLY A 108 -6.37 24.77 -16.84
N ILE A 109 -5.38 23.90 -16.64
CA ILE A 109 -5.40 22.52 -17.19
C ILE A 109 -6.02 21.57 -16.18
N ARG A 110 -7.00 20.78 -16.63
CA ARG A 110 -7.70 19.76 -15.83
C ARG A 110 -7.01 18.41 -15.93
N VAL A 111 -6.90 17.73 -14.78
CA VAL A 111 -6.35 16.37 -14.64
C VAL A 111 -7.31 15.49 -13.86
N ALA A 112 -7.59 14.30 -14.38
CA ALA A 112 -8.39 13.28 -13.68
C ALA A 112 -7.49 12.24 -13.05
N ILE A 113 -7.75 11.94 -11.77
CA ILE A 113 -7.10 10.88 -11.01
C ILE A 113 -8.16 9.82 -10.70
N VAL A 114 -8.00 8.60 -11.20
CA VAL A 114 -8.91 7.48 -10.97
C VAL A 114 -8.34 6.57 -9.89
N GLY A 115 -8.93 6.66 -8.69
CA GLY A 115 -8.49 5.98 -7.47
C GLY A 115 -7.66 6.89 -6.55
N SER A 116 -8.01 6.88 -5.28
CA SER A 116 -7.39 7.69 -4.22
C SER A 116 -6.49 6.88 -3.28
N GLY A 117 -5.91 5.78 -3.76
CA GLY A 117 -4.86 5.05 -3.04
C GLY A 117 -3.55 5.83 -3.00
N PRO A 118 -2.46 5.23 -2.43
CA PRO A 118 -1.17 5.91 -2.28
C PRO A 118 -0.66 6.56 -3.57
N ALA A 119 -0.77 5.87 -4.70
CA ALA A 119 -0.35 6.37 -5.99
C ALA A 119 -1.17 7.60 -6.42
N GLY A 120 -2.50 7.50 -6.38
CA GLY A 120 -3.39 8.60 -6.78
C GLY A 120 -3.24 9.84 -5.90
N LEU A 121 -3.14 9.67 -4.59
CA LEU A 121 -2.91 10.78 -3.65
C LEU A 121 -1.57 11.48 -3.91
N THR A 122 -0.52 10.72 -4.19
CA THR A 122 0.80 11.27 -4.51
C THR A 122 0.75 12.12 -5.79
N ILE A 123 0.17 11.59 -6.87
CA ILE A 123 0.00 12.31 -8.14
C ILE A 123 -0.83 13.58 -7.93
N ALA A 124 -1.95 13.47 -7.21
CA ALA A 124 -2.87 14.58 -6.99
C ALA A 124 -2.17 15.76 -6.29
N VAL A 125 -1.43 15.48 -5.21
CA VAL A 125 -0.70 16.52 -4.45
C VAL A 125 0.40 17.15 -5.30
N ILE A 126 1.20 16.36 -6.03
CA ILE A 126 2.29 16.90 -6.86
C ILE A 126 1.75 17.77 -7.98
N LEU A 127 0.73 17.33 -8.71
CA LEU A 127 0.16 18.09 -9.82
C LEU A 127 -0.59 19.34 -9.34
N ALA A 128 -1.33 19.27 -8.23
CA ALA A 128 -1.97 20.46 -7.66
C ALA A 128 -0.94 21.54 -7.25
N ARG A 129 0.22 21.14 -6.72
CA ARG A 129 1.33 22.07 -6.41
C ARG A 129 1.91 22.73 -7.67
N LYS A 130 1.80 22.11 -8.84
CA LYS A 130 2.19 22.66 -10.14
C LYS A 130 1.07 23.52 -10.79
N GLY A 131 -0.07 23.71 -10.11
CA GLY A 131 -1.17 24.55 -10.55
C GLY A 131 -2.24 23.85 -11.40
N TYR A 132 -2.19 22.53 -11.55
CA TYR A 132 -3.22 21.78 -12.24
C TYR A 132 -4.53 21.73 -11.45
N GLN A 133 -5.66 21.76 -12.16
CA GLN A 133 -6.99 21.56 -11.60
C GLN A 133 -7.26 20.04 -11.46
N VAL A 134 -7.03 19.50 -10.28
CA VAL A 134 -7.08 18.06 -10.02
C VAL A 134 -8.46 17.65 -9.54
N THR A 135 -9.01 16.60 -10.15
CA THR A 135 -10.22 15.90 -9.67
C THR A 135 -9.89 14.42 -9.45
N ILE A 136 -10.13 13.95 -8.23
CA ILE A 136 -10.00 12.53 -7.87
C ILE A 136 -11.38 11.86 -7.98
N PHE A 137 -11.45 10.78 -8.72
CA PHE A 137 -12.63 9.89 -8.82
C PHE A 137 -12.36 8.66 -7.97
N GLU A 138 -13.12 8.51 -6.89
CA GLU A 138 -12.94 7.42 -5.93
C GLU A 138 -14.19 6.53 -5.89
N GLY A 139 -14.00 5.23 -6.08
CA GLY A 139 -15.10 4.25 -6.08
C GLY A 139 -15.70 3.96 -4.71
N LYS A 140 -14.99 4.31 -3.63
CA LYS A 140 -15.45 4.18 -2.25
C LYS A 140 -15.98 5.51 -1.71
N ASP A 141 -16.57 5.48 -0.52
CA ASP A 141 -17.14 6.65 0.16
C ASP A 141 -16.08 7.65 0.66
N LYS A 142 -14.83 7.19 0.89
CA LYS A 142 -13.71 8.02 1.36
C LYS A 142 -12.41 7.71 0.64
N ILE A 143 -11.49 8.65 0.70
CA ILE A 143 -10.13 8.50 0.15
C ILE A 143 -9.29 7.48 0.93
N GLY A 144 -8.19 7.06 0.31
CA GLY A 144 -7.12 6.28 0.93
C GLY A 144 -6.89 4.90 0.32
N GLY A 145 -7.85 4.36 -0.45
CA GLY A 145 -7.68 3.03 -1.04
C GLY A 145 -7.31 1.98 0.02
N VAL A 146 -6.24 1.20 -0.24
CA VAL A 146 -5.77 0.16 0.69
C VAL A 146 -5.37 0.71 2.07
N LEU A 147 -4.96 1.97 2.16
CA LEU A 147 -4.63 2.61 3.44
C LEU A 147 -5.84 2.68 4.39
N ARG A 148 -7.03 2.87 3.82
CA ARG A 148 -8.27 2.94 4.59
C ARG A 148 -8.98 1.61 4.70
N TYR A 149 -9.04 0.87 3.59
CA TYR A 149 -9.91 -0.31 3.44
C TYR A 149 -9.15 -1.64 3.46
N GLY A 150 -7.83 -1.61 3.57
CA GLY A 150 -6.99 -2.82 3.64
C GLY A 150 -6.11 -2.86 4.89
N ILE A 151 -5.50 -1.72 5.29
CA ILE A 151 -4.66 -1.67 6.49
C ILE A 151 -5.54 -1.41 7.72
N PRO A 152 -5.47 -2.23 8.79
CA PRO A 152 -6.29 -2.05 9.99
C PRO A 152 -5.98 -0.74 10.75
N ALA A 153 -6.99 -0.21 11.47
CA ALA A 153 -6.86 1.06 12.20
C ALA A 153 -5.81 1.02 13.33
N PHE A 154 -5.49 -0.14 13.87
CA PHE A 154 -4.45 -0.28 14.88
C PHE A 154 -3.02 -0.16 14.32
N ARG A 155 -2.83 -0.29 13.00
CA ARG A 155 -1.58 0.01 12.29
C ARG A 155 -1.58 1.41 11.69
N LEU A 156 -2.69 1.81 11.08
CA LEU A 156 -2.87 3.12 10.47
C LEU A 156 -4.19 3.74 10.95
N PRO A 157 -4.17 4.60 11.98
CA PRO A 157 -5.34 5.31 12.45
C PRO A 157 -6.00 6.09 11.30
N LYS A 158 -7.32 5.95 11.15
CA LYS A 158 -8.03 6.56 10.01
C LYS A 158 -8.07 8.07 10.07
N SER A 159 -7.90 8.66 11.27
CA SER A 159 -7.71 10.10 11.45
C SER A 159 -6.53 10.66 10.68
N VAL A 160 -5.44 9.89 10.51
CA VAL A 160 -4.28 10.30 9.69
C VAL A 160 -4.68 10.58 8.24
N LEU A 161 -5.61 9.79 7.70
CA LEU A 161 -6.14 9.98 6.35
C LEU A 161 -7.17 11.11 6.29
N ASP A 162 -7.97 11.29 7.33
CA ASP A 162 -8.94 12.40 7.42
C ASP A 162 -8.19 13.73 7.52
N ASP A 163 -7.13 13.82 8.32
CA ASP A 163 -6.24 14.97 8.41
C ASP A 163 -5.54 15.24 7.07
N PHE A 164 -5.07 14.19 6.39
CA PHE A 164 -4.47 14.33 5.07
C PHE A 164 -5.47 14.90 4.06
N GLU A 165 -6.69 14.38 4.03
CA GLU A 165 -7.77 14.88 3.15
C GLU A 165 -8.01 16.36 3.38
N TYR A 166 -8.18 16.78 4.62
CA TYR A 166 -8.42 18.18 4.95
C TYR A 166 -7.26 19.09 4.54
N HIS A 167 -6.04 18.78 4.97
CA HIS A 167 -4.88 19.65 4.79
C HIS A 167 -4.30 19.64 3.37
N HIS A 168 -4.35 18.49 2.69
CA HIS A 168 -3.66 18.31 1.41
C HIS A 168 -4.60 18.19 0.21
N LEU A 169 -5.88 17.99 0.40
CA LEU A 169 -6.87 18.00 -0.67
C LEU A 169 -7.81 19.19 -0.56
N VAL A 170 -8.58 19.31 0.53
CA VAL A 170 -9.59 20.37 0.68
C VAL A 170 -8.95 21.76 0.64
N LEU A 171 -7.94 22.03 1.48
CA LEU A 171 -7.25 23.32 1.51
C LEU A 171 -6.44 23.64 0.25
N LYS A 172 -6.27 22.67 -0.67
CA LYS A 172 -5.57 22.83 -1.95
C LYS A 172 -6.50 22.89 -3.15
N ASP A 173 -7.81 22.93 -2.93
CA ASP A 173 -8.84 22.91 -3.99
C ASP A 173 -8.75 21.67 -4.90
N ILE A 174 -8.24 20.54 -4.38
CA ILE A 174 -8.33 19.24 -5.05
C ILE A 174 -9.75 18.71 -4.82
N LYS A 175 -10.47 18.48 -5.91
CA LYS A 175 -11.85 17.97 -5.85
C LYS A 175 -11.83 16.46 -5.71
N VAL A 176 -12.64 15.94 -4.78
CA VAL A 176 -12.86 14.50 -4.64
C VAL A 176 -14.30 14.18 -5.00
N ARG A 177 -14.49 13.21 -5.89
CA ARG A 177 -15.79 12.62 -6.22
C ARG A 177 -15.85 11.21 -5.67
N PRO A 178 -16.36 11.01 -4.45
CA PRO A 178 -16.52 9.69 -3.86
C PRO A 178 -17.64 8.91 -4.54
N ASN A 179 -17.73 7.61 -4.28
CA ASN A 179 -18.73 6.69 -4.82
C ASN A 179 -18.84 6.76 -6.36
N THR A 180 -17.72 7.07 -7.03
CA THR A 180 -17.67 7.26 -8.48
C THR A 180 -16.67 6.29 -9.10
N THR A 181 -17.19 5.22 -9.69
CA THR A 181 -16.40 4.21 -10.41
C THR A 181 -16.29 4.58 -11.89
N ILE A 182 -15.07 4.65 -12.41
CA ILE A 182 -14.81 4.86 -13.84
C ILE A 182 -14.72 3.50 -14.56
N GLY A 183 -15.23 3.46 -15.80
CA GLY A 183 -15.32 2.26 -16.62
C GLY A 183 -16.70 1.60 -16.61
N GLY A 184 -17.65 2.17 -15.85
CA GLY A 184 -19.06 1.81 -15.85
C GLY A 184 -19.92 2.91 -16.47
N ALA A 185 -20.71 3.60 -15.65
CA ALA A 185 -21.59 4.70 -16.10
C ALA A 185 -20.80 5.93 -16.60
N ILE A 186 -19.62 6.18 -16.04
CA ILE A 186 -18.66 7.19 -16.52
C ILE A 186 -17.46 6.45 -17.09
N THR A 187 -17.12 6.75 -18.33
CA THR A 187 -16.02 6.12 -19.06
C THR A 187 -14.78 7.03 -19.10
N ILE A 188 -13.66 6.51 -19.54
CA ILE A 188 -12.45 7.29 -19.83
C ILE A 188 -12.70 8.31 -20.93
N GLU A 189 -13.53 7.96 -21.93
CA GLU A 189 -13.90 8.87 -23.02
C GLU A 189 -14.68 10.08 -22.52
N ASP A 190 -15.56 9.87 -21.53
CA ASP A 190 -16.31 10.97 -20.93
C ASP A 190 -15.36 11.95 -20.23
N LEU A 191 -14.31 11.47 -19.57
CA LEU A 191 -13.31 12.33 -18.94
C LEU A 191 -12.57 13.19 -20.00
N PHE A 192 -12.14 12.60 -21.11
CA PHE A 192 -11.50 13.37 -22.18
C PHE A 192 -12.46 14.37 -22.80
N ARG A 193 -13.71 13.97 -23.08
CA ARG A 193 -14.77 14.85 -23.60
C ARG A 193 -15.03 16.05 -22.67
N ASP A 194 -14.96 15.83 -21.36
CA ASP A 194 -15.19 16.86 -20.34
C ASP A 194 -13.94 17.74 -20.10
N GLY A 195 -12.90 17.57 -20.95
CA GLY A 195 -11.74 18.46 -21.02
C GLY A 195 -10.60 18.13 -20.07
N TYR A 196 -10.55 16.92 -19.50
CA TYR A 196 -9.36 16.46 -18.80
C TYR A 196 -8.24 16.19 -19.80
N LYS A 197 -7.09 16.84 -19.62
CA LYS A 197 -5.96 16.78 -20.54
C LYS A 197 -5.16 15.48 -20.40
N ALA A 198 -5.09 14.96 -19.19
CA ALA A 198 -4.47 13.68 -18.87
C ALA A 198 -5.28 12.96 -17.79
N ILE A 199 -5.22 11.63 -17.80
CA ILE A 199 -5.91 10.75 -16.87
C ILE A 199 -4.88 9.84 -16.20
N PHE A 200 -4.90 9.79 -14.88
CA PHE A 200 -4.09 8.86 -14.11
C PHE A 200 -4.94 7.69 -13.59
N LEU A 201 -4.46 6.46 -13.74
CA LEU A 201 -5.10 5.24 -13.25
C LEU A 201 -4.31 4.66 -12.08
N GLY A 202 -4.84 4.80 -10.86
CA GLY A 202 -4.28 4.28 -9.61
C GLY A 202 -5.29 3.43 -8.86
N THR A 203 -6.03 2.58 -9.55
CA THR A 203 -7.16 1.80 -9.00
C THR A 203 -6.73 0.65 -8.10
N GLY A 204 -5.45 0.30 -8.06
CA GLY A 204 -4.91 -0.79 -7.24
C GLY A 204 -5.38 -2.18 -7.67
N VAL A 205 -5.29 -3.13 -6.72
CA VAL A 205 -5.69 -4.53 -6.90
C VAL A 205 -6.70 -4.91 -5.82
N TRP A 206 -7.94 -5.19 -6.21
CA TRP A 206 -9.08 -5.42 -5.31
C TRP A 206 -9.82 -6.72 -5.57
N GLN A 207 -9.42 -7.47 -6.62
CA GLN A 207 -9.98 -8.77 -6.91
C GLN A 207 -9.22 -9.82 -6.12
N PRO A 208 -9.80 -10.48 -5.11
CA PRO A 208 -9.11 -11.53 -4.37
C PRO A 208 -8.74 -12.67 -5.32
N ASN A 209 -7.58 -13.27 -5.08
CA ASN A 209 -7.21 -14.51 -5.75
C ASN A 209 -7.97 -15.68 -5.12
N THR A 210 -8.30 -16.68 -5.94
CA THR A 210 -8.96 -17.91 -5.56
C THR A 210 -7.98 -19.07 -5.55
N LEU A 211 -8.31 -20.11 -4.80
CA LEU A 211 -7.52 -21.35 -4.73
C LEU A 211 -7.89 -22.34 -5.86
N HIS A 212 -9.07 -22.14 -6.47
CA HIS A 212 -9.68 -23.03 -7.45
C HIS A 212 -9.94 -24.45 -6.90
N ILE A 213 -10.36 -24.54 -5.64
CA ILE A 213 -10.71 -25.78 -4.95
C ILE A 213 -12.21 -25.81 -4.61
N LYS A 214 -12.71 -26.97 -4.34
CA LYS A 214 -14.11 -27.16 -3.89
C LYS A 214 -14.32 -26.50 -2.53
N GLY A 215 -15.48 -25.83 -2.35
CA GLY A 215 -15.91 -25.23 -1.10
C GLY A 215 -15.63 -23.73 -0.96
N GLU A 216 -14.96 -23.07 -1.90
CA GLU A 216 -14.67 -21.62 -1.81
C GLU A 216 -15.93 -20.73 -1.80
N THR A 217 -17.09 -21.27 -2.18
CA THR A 217 -18.39 -20.56 -2.20
C THR A 217 -19.26 -20.83 -0.99
N LEU A 218 -18.78 -21.61 -0.01
CA LEU A 218 -19.52 -21.88 1.23
C LEU A 218 -19.75 -20.59 2.03
N GLY A 219 -20.83 -20.53 2.78
CA GLY A 219 -21.28 -19.33 3.50
C GLY A 219 -20.31 -18.85 4.60
N ASN A 220 -19.45 -19.73 5.08
CA ASN A 220 -18.42 -19.46 6.09
C ASN A 220 -17.02 -19.27 5.50
N VAL A 221 -16.90 -19.12 4.16
CA VAL A 221 -15.63 -18.84 3.46
C VAL A 221 -15.58 -17.40 3.00
N HIS A 222 -14.49 -16.71 3.34
CA HIS A 222 -14.34 -15.28 3.10
C HIS A 222 -12.99 -14.98 2.47
N PHE A 223 -12.85 -13.79 1.87
CA PHE A 223 -11.58 -13.30 1.32
C PHE A 223 -11.01 -12.19 2.18
N GLY A 224 -9.71 -12.24 2.45
CA GLY A 224 -9.01 -11.34 3.37
C GLY A 224 -9.21 -9.87 3.05
N ILE A 225 -9.08 -9.46 1.78
CA ILE A 225 -9.26 -8.05 1.39
C ILE A 225 -10.70 -7.56 1.60
N ASN A 226 -11.70 -8.44 1.41
CA ASN A 226 -13.10 -8.10 1.66
C ASN A 226 -13.38 -8.00 3.15
N TYR A 227 -12.83 -8.92 3.95
CA TYR A 227 -12.93 -8.88 5.40
C TYR A 227 -12.31 -7.60 5.98
N LEU A 228 -11.06 -7.26 5.57
CA LEU A 228 -10.37 -6.05 6.05
C LEU A 228 -11.09 -4.76 5.66
N ASN A 229 -11.81 -4.75 4.55
CA ASN A 229 -12.58 -3.58 4.11
C ASN A 229 -13.71 -3.22 5.10
N ASN A 230 -14.37 -4.20 5.69
CA ASN A 230 -15.41 -3.98 6.70
C ASN A 230 -15.54 -5.19 7.65
N PRO A 231 -14.63 -5.36 8.62
CA PRO A 231 -14.62 -6.54 9.49
C PRO A 231 -15.86 -6.65 10.39
N ASP A 232 -16.55 -5.54 10.66
CA ASP A 232 -17.75 -5.53 11.51
C ASP A 232 -18.96 -6.22 10.86
N SER A 233 -18.94 -6.43 9.55
CA SER A 233 -20.00 -7.13 8.82
C SER A 233 -19.90 -8.65 8.91
N TYR A 234 -18.82 -9.19 9.48
CA TYR A 234 -18.55 -10.64 9.50
C TYR A 234 -18.79 -11.25 10.88
N ARG A 235 -19.35 -12.45 10.88
CA ARG A 235 -19.52 -13.30 12.07
C ARG A 235 -18.68 -14.54 11.87
N LEU A 236 -17.46 -14.53 12.38
CA LEU A 236 -16.46 -15.55 12.09
C LEU A 236 -16.53 -16.79 13.00
N GLY A 237 -17.26 -16.72 14.12
CA GLY A 237 -17.27 -17.76 15.14
C GLY A 237 -16.09 -17.64 16.11
N GLU A 238 -15.77 -18.73 16.80
CA GLU A 238 -14.70 -18.77 17.81
C GLU A 238 -13.36 -19.21 17.25
N ARG A 239 -13.36 -20.01 16.17
CA ARG A 239 -12.17 -20.58 15.54
C ARG A 239 -12.13 -20.26 14.06
N ILE A 240 -11.03 -19.73 13.57
CA ILE A 240 -10.88 -19.48 12.13
C ILE A 240 -9.56 -20.04 11.60
N ASN A 241 -9.62 -20.44 10.33
CA ASN A 241 -8.47 -20.74 9.51
C ASN A 241 -8.18 -19.58 8.56
N VAL A 242 -6.94 -19.09 8.51
CA VAL A 242 -6.47 -18.10 7.54
C VAL A 242 -5.51 -18.79 6.58
N ILE A 243 -5.88 -18.87 5.30
CA ILE A 243 -5.04 -19.45 4.27
C ILE A 243 -4.16 -18.36 3.67
N GLY A 244 -2.89 -18.38 4.00
CA GLY A 244 -1.89 -17.39 3.62
C GLY A 244 -1.05 -16.90 4.79
N ALA A 245 0.18 -16.43 4.50
CA ALA A 245 1.16 -15.98 5.49
C ALA A 245 1.91 -14.71 5.05
N GLY A 246 1.29 -13.85 4.25
CA GLY A 246 1.80 -12.52 3.91
C GLY A 246 1.32 -11.44 4.87
N ASN A 247 1.77 -10.17 4.70
CA ASN A 247 1.35 -9.04 5.55
C ASN A 247 -0.17 -8.89 5.63
N ALA A 248 -0.89 -9.07 4.52
CA ALA A 248 -2.36 -9.00 4.53
C ALA A 248 -2.98 -10.13 5.37
N ALA A 249 -2.39 -11.33 5.40
CA ALA A 249 -2.85 -12.43 6.26
C ALA A 249 -2.60 -12.11 7.74
N MET A 250 -1.49 -11.46 8.08
CA MET A 250 -1.23 -10.96 9.44
C MET A 250 -2.27 -9.93 9.86
N ASP A 251 -2.60 -8.98 8.97
CA ASP A 251 -3.64 -7.99 9.21
C ASP A 251 -5.02 -8.63 9.43
N VAL A 252 -5.37 -9.65 8.63
CA VAL A 252 -6.60 -10.45 8.79
C VAL A 252 -6.62 -11.15 10.15
N ALA A 253 -5.58 -11.90 10.47
CA ALA A 253 -5.49 -12.69 11.70
C ALA A 253 -5.57 -11.80 12.96
N ARG A 254 -4.77 -10.74 13.01
CA ARG A 254 -4.74 -9.79 14.12
C ARG A 254 -6.06 -9.02 14.25
N THR A 255 -6.72 -8.70 13.14
CA THR A 255 -8.05 -8.09 13.17
C THR A 255 -9.07 -9.06 13.75
N ALA A 256 -9.04 -10.33 13.38
CA ALA A 256 -9.95 -11.35 13.90
C ALA A 256 -9.76 -11.55 15.42
N VAL A 257 -8.51 -11.66 15.91
CA VAL A 257 -8.23 -11.72 17.35
C VAL A 257 -8.81 -10.51 18.08
N ARG A 258 -8.60 -9.30 17.58
CA ARG A 258 -9.12 -8.05 18.15
C ARG A 258 -10.63 -7.92 18.09
N LYS A 259 -11.29 -8.66 17.19
CA LYS A 259 -12.76 -8.79 17.10
C LYS A 259 -13.33 -9.92 17.96
N GLY A 260 -12.50 -10.60 18.75
CA GLY A 260 -12.93 -11.58 19.74
C GLY A 260 -12.89 -13.03 19.28
N VAL A 261 -12.31 -13.33 18.11
CA VAL A 261 -12.05 -14.72 17.72
C VAL A 261 -11.01 -15.32 18.68
N ARG A 262 -11.30 -16.49 19.24
CA ARG A 262 -10.47 -17.09 20.30
C ARG A 262 -9.27 -17.87 19.75
N GLN A 263 -9.47 -18.55 18.63
CA GLN A 263 -8.43 -19.34 17.98
C GLN A 263 -8.31 -18.93 16.52
N VAL A 264 -7.12 -18.46 16.15
CA VAL A 264 -6.77 -18.06 14.78
C VAL A 264 -5.55 -18.84 14.34
N THR A 265 -5.70 -19.65 13.30
CA THR A 265 -4.60 -20.45 12.74
C THR A 265 -4.29 -19.99 11.31
N CYS A 266 -3.06 -19.55 11.08
CA CYS A 266 -2.57 -19.19 9.75
C CYS A 266 -1.82 -20.36 9.11
N PHE A 267 -2.12 -20.65 7.84
CA PHE A 267 -1.50 -21.72 7.07
C PHE A 267 -0.56 -21.18 6.01
N SER A 268 0.66 -21.71 5.97
CA SER A 268 1.68 -21.37 4.98
C SER A 268 2.05 -22.60 4.15
N LEU A 269 2.23 -22.41 2.84
CA LEU A 269 2.72 -23.42 1.93
C LEU A 269 4.17 -23.85 2.23
N THR A 270 4.97 -22.97 2.79
CA THR A 270 6.39 -23.21 3.09
C THR A 270 6.71 -22.87 4.55
N LYS A 271 7.89 -23.25 5.01
CA LYS A 271 8.40 -22.85 6.34
C LYS A 271 8.70 -21.35 6.42
N LYS A 272 8.90 -20.68 5.28
CA LYS A 272 9.19 -19.26 5.21
C LYS A 272 7.89 -18.45 5.17
N VAL A 273 7.65 -17.65 6.18
CA VAL A 273 6.54 -16.67 6.21
C VAL A 273 6.89 -15.50 5.28
N ALA A 274 5.95 -15.13 4.42
CA ALA A 274 6.15 -14.03 3.46
C ALA A 274 5.92 -12.64 4.10
N ALA A 275 5.30 -12.59 5.28
CA ALA A 275 5.13 -11.35 6.03
C ALA A 275 6.47 -10.81 6.53
N SER A 276 6.53 -9.49 6.80
CA SER A 276 7.66 -8.89 7.49
C SER A 276 7.80 -9.49 8.88
N LYS A 277 9.05 -9.53 9.39
CA LYS A 277 9.32 -10.08 10.72
C LYS A 277 8.50 -9.38 11.80
N HIS A 278 8.39 -8.06 11.72
CA HIS A 278 7.64 -7.24 12.65
C HIS A 278 6.14 -7.61 12.71
N GLU A 279 5.48 -7.74 11.56
CA GLU A 279 4.06 -8.12 11.52
C GLU A 279 3.83 -9.57 11.96
N PHE A 280 4.75 -10.46 11.62
CA PHE A 280 4.72 -11.84 12.08
C PHE A 280 4.88 -11.93 13.60
N ASP A 281 5.90 -11.26 14.16
CA ASP A 281 6.17 -11.27 15.61
C ASP A 281 4.96 -10.73 16.41
N TYR A 282 4.31 -9.67 15.91
CA TYR A 282 3.09 -9.17 16.54
C TYR A 282 1.92 -10.15 16.45
N ALA A 283 1.75 -10.83 15.32
CA ALA A 283 0.70 -11.84 15.18
C ALA A 283 0.91 -12.99 16.20
N VAL A 284 2.16 -13.46 16.37
CA VAL A 284 2.52 -14.47 17.38
C VAL A 284 2.26 -13.96 18.80
N LEU A 285 2.66 -12.72 19.13
CA LEU A 285 2.41 -12.10 20.43
C LEU A 285 0.92 -11.95 20.76
N GLU A 286 0.09 -11.72 19.74
CA GLU A 286 -1.36 -11.63 19.89
C GLU A 286 -2.06 -13.01 19.93
N GLY A 287 -1.30 -14.12 19.87
CA GLY A 287 -1.81 -15.47 20.02
C GLY A 287 -2.23 -16.17 18.72
N VAL A 288 -1.80 -15.67 17.56
CA VAL A 288 -2.04 -16.35 16.28
C VAL A 288 -1.13 -17.59 16.17
N GLU A 289 -1.73 -18.72 15.85
CA GLU A 289 -1.03 -19.98 15.60
C GLU A 289 -0.59 -20.08 14.14
N PHE A 290 0.55 -20.73 13.87
CA PHE A 290 1.07 -20.93 12.52
C PHE A 290 1.32 -22.40 12.23
N VAL A 291 0.77 -22.86 11.10
CA VAL A 291 0.98 -24.21 10.58
C VAL A 291 1.62 -24.12 9.20
N TYR A 292 2.76 -24.75 9.07
CA TYR A 292 3.61 -24.65 7.87
C TYR A 292 3.49 -25.88 6.99
N ASN A 293 3.95 -25.75 5.74
CA ASN A 293 4.01 -26.83 4.75
C ASN A 293 2.62 -27.46 4.51
N LYS A 294 1.60 -26.61 4.40
CA LYS A 294 0.22 -27.06 4.18
C LYS A 294 -0.35 -26.47 2.89
N ARG A 295 -0.94 -27.32 2.08
CA ARG A 295 -1.69 -26.94 0.87
C ARG A 295 -3.17 -27.23 1.08
N PRO A 296 -4.08 -26.28 0.89
CA PRO A 296 -5.52 -26.55 0.97
C PRO A 296 -5.97 -27.38 -0.25
N VAL A 297 -6.80 -28.38 0.00
CA VAL A 297 -7.32 -29.31 -1.01
C VAL A 297 -8.81 -29.12 -1.22
N GLU A 298 -9.54 -28.94 -0.13
CA GLU A 298 -10.99 -28.74 -0.14
C GLU A 298 -11.41 -27.96 1.11
N ILE A 299 -12.43 -27.13 0.99
CA ILE A 299 -13.08 -26.48 2.13
C ILE A 299 -14.43 -27.13 2.33
N VAL A 300 -14.75 -27.44 3.58
CA VAL A 300 -16.01 -28.02 4.03
C VAL A 300 -16.63 -27.15 5.11
N ASP A 301 -17.89 -27.38 5.48
CA ASP A 301 -18.57 -26.57 6.50
C ASP A 301 -17.86 -26.60 7.86
N GLU A 302 -17.18 -27.72 8.18
CA GLU A 302 -16.48 -27.92 9.44
C GLU A 302 -15.05 -27.33 9.44
N GLY A 303 -14.53 -26.84 8.31
CA GLY A 303 -13.19 -26.29 8.22
C GLY A 303 -12.51 -26.50 6.87
N VAL A 304 -11.18 -26.69 6.88
CA VAL A 304 -10.39 -26.87 5.65
C VAL A 304 -9.59 -28.18 5.69
N ILE A 305 -9.65 -28.93 4.60
CA ILE A 305 -8.81 -30.13 4.39
C ILE A 305 -7.50 -29.68 3.78
N MET A 306 -6.40 -29.93 4.49
CA MET A 306 -5.04 -29.62 4.09
C MET A 306 -4.25 -30.90 3.90
N GLU A 307 -3.38 -30.94 2.90
CA GLU A 307 -2.35 -31.94 2.76
C GLU A 307 -0.97 -31.38 3.10
N ASP A 308 -0.04 -32.23 3.47
CA ASP A 308 1.35 -31.85 3.67
C ASP A 308 2.06 -31.65 2.33
N VAL A 309 2.96 -30.67 2.30
CA VAL A 309 3.82 -30.43 1.14
C VAL A 309 5.29 -30.40 1.56
N ILE A 310 6.15 -30.91 0.68
CA ILE A 310 7.61 -30.85 0.81
C ILE A 310 8.14 -29.91 -0.25
N GLU A 311 8.92 -28.91 0.19
CA GLU A 311 9.64 -28.02 -0.73
C GLU A 311 10.93 -28.73 -1.18
N GLN A 312 11.06 -28.95 -2.49
CA GLN A 312 12.21 -29.54 -3.13
C GLN A 312 13.35 -28.51 -3.27
N GLU A 313 14.57 -28.96 -3.59
CA GLU A 313 15.74 -28.08 -3.76
C GLU A 313 15.55 -27.03 -4.88
N ASP A 314 14.74 -27.33 -5.89
CA ASP A 314 14.40 -26.43 -6.99
C ASP A 314 13.25 -25.44 -6.65
N GLY A 315 12.71 -25.50 -5.41
CA GLY A 315 11.59 -24.69 -4.94
C GLY A 315 10.20 -25.17 -5.36
N THR A 316 10.09 -26.33 -6.02
CA THR A 316 8.80 -26.97 -6.30
C THR A 316 8.20 -27.56 -5.02
N LEU A 317 6.85 -27.60 -4.97
CA LEU A 317 6.12 -28.15 -3.83
C LEU A 317 5.44 -29.46 -4.23
N GLU A 318 5.86 -30.54 -3.60
CA GLU A 318 5.25 -31.87 -3.80
C GLU A 318 4.32 -32.24 -2.66
N ALA A 319 3.13 -32.77 -3.01
CA ALA A 319 2.19 -33.27 -2.02
C ALA A 319 2.72 -34.57 -1.39
N VAL A 320 2.52 -34.72 -0.09
CA VAL A 320 2.75 -35.99 0.60
C VAL A 320 1.50 -36.85 0.47
N PRO A 321 1.60 -38.03 -0.16
CA PRO A 321 0.45 -38.94 -0.31
C PRO A 321 -0.20 -39.26 1.03
N ASP A 322 -1.53 -39.40 1.05
CA ASP A 322 -2.34 -39.77 2.21
C ASP A 322 -2.20 -38.88 3.46
N SER A 323 -1.68 -37.67 3.29
CA SER A 323 -1.49 -36.70 4.38
C SER A 323 -2.69 -35.77 4.61
N ALA A 324 -3.72 -35.87 3.79
CA ALA A 324 -4.90 -35.01 3.86
C ALA A 324 -5.59 -35.10 5.23
N LYS A 325 -5.75 -33.94 5.89
CA LYS A 325 -6.32 -33.83 7.24
C LYS A 325 -7.25 -32.64 7.35
N LEU A 326 -8.38 -32.81 8.04
CA LEU A 326 -9.28 -31.71 8.39
C LEU A 326 -8.69 -30.85 9.52
N TYR A 327 -8.68 -29.54 9.31
CA TYR A 327 -8.42 -28.52 10.31
C TYR A 327 -9.74 -27.81 10.63
N PRO A 328 -10.36 -28.12 11.77
CA PRO A 328 -11.68 -27.61 12.11
C PRO A 328 -11.68 -26.12 12.34
N ALA A 329 -12.69 -25.42 11.82
CA ALA A 329 -12.91 -24.00 12.04
C ALA A 329 -14.37 -23.63 11.76
N ASP A 330 -14.82 -22.55 12.40
CA ASP A 330 -16.17 -22.00 12.16
C ASP A 330 -16.19 -21.16 10.87
N SER A 331 -15.05 -20.57 10.49
CA SER A 331 -14.87 -19.84 9.22
C SER A 331 -13.47 -20.01 8.66
N THR A 332 -13.36 -19.88 7.35
CA THR A 332 -12.08 -19.88 6.62
C THR A 332 -11.91 -18.56 5.87
N ILE A 333 -10.74 -17.91 6.02
CA ILE A 333 -10.42 -16.68 5.30
C ILE A 333 -9.25 -16.92 4.34
N ILE A 334 -9.50 -16.76 3.05
CA ILE A 334 -8.50 -16.88 1.98
C ILE A 334 -7.77 -15.54 1.83
N SER A 335 -6.46 -15.50 2.09
CA SER A 335 -5.61 -14.32 2.06
C SER A 335 -4.33 -14.56 1.26
N ILE A 336 -4.48 -14.93 -0.01
CA ILE A 336 -3.41 -15.32 -0.95
C ILE A 336 -3.16 -14.25 -2.01
N SER A 337 -3.10 -12.99 -1.59
CA SER A 337 -2.95 -11.84 -2.46
C SER A 337 -4.21 -11.54 -3.31
N GLN A 338 -4.12 -10.53 -4.18
CA GLN A 338 -5.19 -10.04 -5.03
C GLN A 338 -4.67 -9.52 -6.37
N GLY A 339 -5.56 -9.45 -7.36
CA GLY A 339 -5.32 -8.93 -8.69
C GLY A 339 -6.15 -7.68 -9.02
N PRO A 340 -5.94 -7.06 -10.17
CA PRO A 340 -6.69 -5.91 -10.64
C PRO A 340 -8.07 -6.31 -11.16
N LYS A 341 -9.01 -5.37 -11.12
CA LYS A 341 -10.30 -5.49 -11.80
C LYS A 341 -10.16 -5.16 -13.28
N SER A 342 -10.77 -5.95 -14.16
CA SER A 342 -10.65 -5.82 -15.61
C SER A 342 -11.55 -4.75 -16.26
N VAL A 343 -12.42 -4.08 -15.49
CA VAL A 343 -13.46 -3.17 -16.02
C VAL A 343 -12.86 -2.07 -16.89
N LEU A 344 -11.84 -1.37 -16.43
CA LEU A 344 -11.21 -0.27 -17.15
C LEU A 344 -10.61 -0.73 -18.49
N VAL A 345 -9.91 -1.86 -18.52
CA VAL A 345 -9.32 -2.40 -19.74
C VAL A 345 -10.39 -2.81 -20.74
N LYS A 346 -11.47 -3.43 -20.27
CA LYS A 346 -12.58 -3.87 -21.12
C LYS A 346 -13.43 -2.72 -21.69
N SER A 347 -13.49 -1.59 -20.98
CA SER A 347 -14.31 -0.43 -21.36
C SER A 347 -13.53 0.69 -22.04
N THR A 348 -12.22 0.53 -22.25
CA THR A 348 -11.35 1.58 -22.81
C THR A 348 -10.56 1.04 -24.00
N GLU A 349 -10.90 1.49 -25.19
CA GLU A 349 -10.21 1.07 -26.41
C GLU A 349 -8.73 1.49 -26.37
N GLY A 350 -7.84 0.59 -26.79
CA GLY A 350 -6.40 0.82 -26.84
C GLY A 350 -5.66 0.69 -25.50
N LEU A 351 -6.37 0.57 -24.38
CA LEU A 351 -5.77 0.29 -23.08
C LEU A 351 -5.56 -1.22 -22.92
N LYS A 352 -4.31 -1.66 -22.68
CA LYS A 352 -3.95 -3.09 -22.59
C LYS A 352 -3.46 -3.47 -21.20
N ALA A 353 -3.64 -4.75 -20.89
CA ALA A 353 -3.11 -5.39 -19.68
C ALA A 353 -2.28 -6.63 -20.06
N ASN A 354 -1.40 -7.03 -19.15
CA ASN A 354 -0.62 -8.26 -19.27
C ASN A 354 -1.48 -9.50 -18.90
N PRO A 355 -0.98 -10.74 -19.05
CA PRO A 355 -1.73 -11.96 -18.71
C PRO A 355 -2.21 -12.03 -17.25
N ARG A 356 -1.60 -11.30 -16.31
CA ARG A 356 -2.05 -11.18 -14.92
C ARG A 356 -3.10 -10.09 -14.71
N GLY A 357 -3.54 -9.42 -15.77
CA GLY A 357 -4.52 -8.35 -15.74
C GLY A 357 -3.98 -6.98 -15.30
N LEU A 358 -2.67 -6.85 -15.02
CA LEU A 358 -2.03 -5.61 -14.67
C LEU A 358 -1.86 -4.71 -15.89
N LEU A 359 -2.08 -3.40 -15.74
CA LEU A 359 -1.92 -2.45 -16.84
C LEU A 359 -0.49 -2.44 -17.37
N ILE A 360 -0.36 -2.45 -18.69
CA ILE A 360 0.93 -2.29 -19.35
C ILE A 360 1.27 -0.79 -19.35
N ALA A 361 2.37 -0.44 -18.67
CA ALA A 361 2.92 0.91 -18.63
C ALA A 361 4.45 0.84 -18.66
N ASP A 362 5.08 1.91 -19.18
CA ASP A 362 6.53 2.07 -19.11
C ASP A 362 6.98 2.59 -17.74
N GLU A 363 8.28 2.84 -17.58
CA GLU A 363 8.86 3.34 -16.32
C GLU A 363 8.37 4.75 -15.92
N TYR A 364 7.84 5.51 -16.88
CA TYR A 364 7.22 6.82 -16.70
C TYR A 364 5.69 6.72 -16.52
N GLY A 365 5.16 5.52 -16.40
CA GLY A 365 3.74 5.25 -16.23
C GLY A 365 2.88 5.50 -17.47
N ARG A 366 3.47 5.72 -18.65
CA ARG A 366 2.73 5.87 -19.91
C ARG A 366 2.13 4.53 -20.28
N THR A 367 0.80 4.48 -20.40
CA THR A 367 0.10 3.26 -20.80
C THR A 367 0.13 3.09 -22.32
N THR A 368 -0.47 2.01 -22.81
CA THR A 368 -0.61 1.77 -24.24
C THR A 368 -1.52 2.77 -24.97
N ARG A 369 -2.19 3.65 -24.23
CA ARG A 369 -3.05 4.71 -24.77
C ARG A 369 -2.54 6.10 -24.37
N PRO A 370 -2.25 6.98 -25.37
CA PRO A 370 -1.78 8.34 -25.10
C PRO A 370 -2.71 9.14 -24.19
N GLY A 371 -2.13 9.93 -23.29
CA GLY A 371 -2.88 10.74 -22.32
C GLY A 371 -3.35 9.97 -21.08
N ILE A 372 -3.15 8.65 -21.03
CA ILE A 372 -3.46 7.81 -19.88
C ILE A 372 -2.17 7.31 -19.24
N PHE A 373 -2.05 7.55 -17.94
CA PHE A 373 -0.90 7.17 -17.12
C PHE A 373 -1.34 6.24 -16.00
N ALA A 374 -0.44 5.40 -15.51
CA ALA A 374 -0.75 4.48 -14.43
C ALA A 374 0.47 4.22 -13.53
N SER A 375 0.23 4.02 -12.24
CA SER A 375 1.24 3.52 -11.29
C SER A 375 0.63 2.84 -10.08
N GLY A 376 1.49 2.34 -9.19
CA GLY A 376 1.08 1.57 -8.02
C GLY A 376 0.66 0.15 -8.38
N ASP A 377 -0.17 -0.45 -7.54
CA ASP A 377 -0.47 -1.88 -7.62
C ASP A 377 -1.20 -2.29 -8.92
N VAL A 378 -1.90 -1.39 -9.57
CA VAL A 378 -2.57 -1.68 -10.86
C VAL A 378 -1.57 -1.99 -11.99
N VAL A 379 -0.31 -1.56 -11.83
CA VAL A 379 0.81 -1.81 -12.77
C VAL A 379 1.76 -2.88 -12.22
N ALA A 380 2.18 -2.74 -10.96
CA ALA A 380 3.24 -3.55 -10.37
C ALA A 380 2.76 -4.81 -9.62
N GLY A 381 1.44 -4.95 -9.39
CA GLY A 381 0.87 -5.88 -8.41
C GLY A 381 0.99 -5.32 -6.99
N ALA A 382 0.49 -6.06 -6.00
CA ALA A 382 0.50 -5.63 -4.61
C ALA A 382 1.94 -5.41 -4.08
N ARG A 383 2.26 -4.16 -3.72
CA ARG A 383 3.54 -3.73 -3.20
C ARG A 383 3.38 -2.78 -2.01
N THR A 384 4.49 -2.21 -1.54
CA THR A 384 4.48 -1.28 -0.41
C THR A 384 4.00 0.12 -0.81
N VAL A 385 3.50 0.86 0.19
CA VAL A 385 3.04 2.25 0.02
C VAL A 385 4.17 3.12 -0.54
N VAL A 386 5.36 3.02 0.01
CA VAL A 386 6.51 3.84 -0.40
C VAL A 386 6.99 3.56 -1.83
N GLU A 387 6.87 2.31 -2.31
CA GLU A 387 7.16 1.97 -3.72
C GLU A 387 6.13 2.60 -4.67
N ALA A 388 4.84 2.60 -4.28
CA ALA A 388 3.81 3.30 -5.04
C ALA A 388 4.08 4.81 -5.10
N VAL A 389 4.51 5.43 -4.00
CA VAL A 389 4.95 6.84 -3.97
C VAL A 389 6.13 7.07 -4.89
N ALA A 390 7.18 6.23 -4.81
CA ALA A 390 8.41 6.36 -5.60
C ALA A 390 8.12 6.38 -7.10
N HIS A 391 7.34 5.42 -7.59
CA HIS A 391 6.96 5.36 -9.00
C HIS A 391 6.05 6.54 -9.38
N SER A 392 5.08 6.89 -8.53
CA SER A 392 4.14 7.99 -8.80
C SER A 392 4.84 9.35 -8.92
N LYS A 393 5.94 9.59 -8.23
CA LYS A 393 6.74 10.82 -8.40
C LYS A 393 7.26 10.96 -9.84
N LYS A 394 7.83 9.89 -10.40
CA LYS A 394 8.28 9.86 -11.82
C LYS A 394 7.11 10.07 -12.78
N VAL A 395 5.99 9.40 -12.51
CA VAL A 395 4.78 9.50 -13.34
C VAL A 395 4.19 10.91 -13.30
N ALA A 396 4.22 11.60 -12.15
CA ALA A 396 3.75 12.99 -12.06
C ALA A 396 4.56 13.94 -12.94
N GLU A 397 5.88 13.77 -12.99
CA GLU A 397 6.74 14.56 -13.89
C GLU A 397 6.47 14.24 -15.37
N ALA A 398 6.22 12.97 -15.69
CA ALA A 398 5.84 12.55 -17.03
C ALA A 398 4.49 13.12 -17.47
N MET A 399 3.51 13.14 -16.57
CA MET A 399 2.20 13.76 -16.83
C MET A 399 2.33 15.26 -17.04
N ASP A 400 3.15 15.95 -16.22
CA ASP A 400 3.43 17.38 -16.37
C ASP A 400 4.05 17.67 -17.75
N ALA A 401 5.10 16.95 -18.13
CA ALA A 401 5.74 17.10 -19.43
C ALA A 401 4.75 16.90 -20.59
N TYR A 402 3.96 15.83 -20.54
CA TYR A 402 2.92 15.54 -21.54
C TYR A 402 1.90 16.68 -21.69
N MET A 403 1.37 17.18 -20.57
CA MET A 403 0.35 18.24 -20.60
C MET A 403 0.89 19.59 -21.06
N GLN A 404 2.19 19.83 -20.85
CA GLN A 404 2.88 21.03 -21.29
C GLN A 404 3.45 20.90 -22.71
N GLY A 405 3.29 19.75 -23.38
CA GLY A 405 3.86 19.49 -24.70
C GLY A 405 5.41 19.45 -24.70
N ARG A 406 6.01 19.06 -23.59
CA ARG A 406 7.48 18.91 -23.44
C ARG A 406 7.88 17.44 -23.53
N GLU A 407 9.06 17.16 -24.04
CA GLU A 407 9.68 15.85 -23.92
C GLU A 407 10.19 15.63 -22.48
N ILE A 408 10.18 14.38 -22.03
CA ILE A 408 10.83 14.01 -20.76
C ILE A 408 12.34 14.01 -21.03
N VAL A 409 13.06 14.88 -20.36
CA VAL A 409 14.52 14.84 -20.34
C VAL A 409 14.92 13.70 -19.40
N GLU A 410 15.55 12.65 -19.91
CA GLU A 410 16.17 11.62 -19.08
C GLU A 410 17.26 12.29 -18.23
N GLU A 411 17.02 12.43 -16.93
CA GLU A 411 18.12 12.71 -16.01
C GLU A 411 19.03 11.48 -16.02
N ASN A 412 20.19 11.60 -16.68
CA ASN A 412 21.25 10.60 -16.57
C ASN A 412 21.54 10.41 -15.07
N ALA A 413 21.27 9.20 -14.60
CA ALA A 413 21.62 8.80 -13.24
C ALA A 413 23.16 8.70 -13.17
N ASP A 414 23.81 9.76 -12.69
CA ASP A 414 25.21 9.72 -12.23
C ASP A 414 25.34 9.06 -10.85
#